data_3e959726b01ad277042a3367902e833f
#
_entry.id   3e959726b01ad277042a3367902e833f
#
_cell.length_a   1.000
_cell.length_b   1.000
_cell.length_c   1.000
_cell.angle_alpha   90.00
_cell.angle_beta   90.00
_cell.angle_gamma   90.00
#
_symmetry.space_group_name_H-M   'P 1'
#
loop_
_entity.id
_entity.type
_entity.pdbx_description
1 polymer ?
#
loop_
_entity_poly.entity_id
_entity_poly.type
_entity_poly.pdbx_seq_one_letter_code
_entity_poly.pdbx_strand_id
1 'polypeptide(L)'
;MAADKLINDFELPFQLYDVLGTEALTEHPLFAEHSRDTFDAVLDTADKIATNLFLPHNHLADKNEPQFDGKKVSMIGDVKVAFDAFRDSGFIAGRYRFDDGGMQLPETIMTAVAGYFMAANPSTTAYPFLTTAAINVISHFASDEIKAAFMPRMLTGEFTGTMALTEPHAGSSLADIKTTAVKQDDGSYRIKGSKIYISGGDHELSDNIVHLVLAKVPGGPGGVKGISLFAVPKYRLNDDLSIGKRNDVHLTGLIHKLGYRGATSTALSFGDEGDCYGYLIGDEHFGLRYMFKMMNEARIAVGFGAAMIGYRGYQYSLDYAKDRTQGRIAPNNKPEDAATAIIQHGDVKRMLLAQKAYSEGGMSLCLYGSNLIDRINTCEDATLKNELSELLDLLTPVLKAWPSEYGPKANDLGIQVLGGAGYTREYQAEQFWRDNRLNPIHEGTNGVQALDLSFRKLWQNKGLGIQILKREITQDLERITTPEAAQLAGKLMPYMAHLHEVLVHLSKVLQTEEAVTLTGNAQALMNIFASIVVGWIWIRQASKAEQLLSASQSNASQDNVSQDNASQDNEKQNFYHGKIQAAKYFIDWELPLIKRDIEILTNTNSVCTDMQAEWF
;
A
#
# COMPACT_ATOMS: atom_id res chain seq x y z
N MET A 1 -28.10 -5.00 5.26
CA MET A 1 -26.85 -5.61 4.80
C MET A 1 -25.75 -5.11 5.71
N ALA A 2 -25.47 -5.84 6.73
CA ALA A 2 -24.46 -5.47 7.71
C ALA A 2 -23.17 -6.17 7.36
N ALA A 3 -22.32 -5.50 6.63
CA ALA A 3 -20.91 -5.74 6.79
C ALA A 3 -20.47 -4.82 7.93
N ASP A 4 -20.88 -5.14 9.14
CA ASP A 4 -20.55 -4.31 10.31
C ASP A 4 -19.07 -4.40 10.68
N LYS A 5 -18.31 -5.33 10.08
CA LYS A 5 -16.89 -5.51 10.31
C LYS A 5 -16.08 -5.15 9.06
N LEU A 6 -15.11 -4.26 9.23
CA LEU A 6 -14.19 -3.87 8.17
C LEU A 6 -13.21 -4.99 7.85
N ILE A 7 -12.72 -5.69 8.87
CA ILE A 7 -11.79 -6.81 8.77
C ILE A 7 -12.32 -7.94 9.63
N ASN A 8 -12.18 -9.19 9.17
CA ASN A 8 -12.54 -10.37 9.95
C ASN A 8 -11.71 -10.45 11.24
N ASP A 9 -12.35 -10.75 12.37
CA ASP A 9 -11.72 -10.75 13.71
C ASP A 9 -10.49 -11.66 13.81
N PHE A 10 -10.44 -12.72 13.01
CA PHE A 10 -9.32 -13.66 13.02
C PHE A 10 -8.19 -13.24 12.07
N GLU A 11 -8.44 -12.32 11.12
CA GLU A 11 -7.48 -12.04 10.04
C GLU A 11 -6.21 -11.37 10.56
N LEU A 12 -6.32 -10.19 11.19
CA LEU A 12 -5.15 -9.48 11.69
C LEU A 12 -4.42 -10.21 12.81
N PRO A 13 -5.09 -10.79 13.84
CA PRO A 13 -4.40 -11.62 14.83
C PRO A 13 -3.60 -12.78 14.22
N PHE A 14 -4.19 -13.48 13.23
CA PHE A 14 -3.49 -14.53 12.51
C PHE A 14 -2.25 -14.02 11.78
N GLN A 15 -2.38 -12.92 11.01
CA GLN A 15 -1.26 -12.35 10.27
C GLN A 15 -0.14 -11.84 11.21
N LEU A 16 -0.51 -11.05 12.22
CA LEU A 16 0.44 -10.36 13.09
C LEU A 16 1.13 -11.32 14.05
N TYR A 17 0.36 -12.15 14.74
CA TYR A 17 0.90 -12.96 15.84
C TYR A 17 1.24 -14.38 15.41
N ASP A 18 0.37 -15.03 14.65
CA ASP A 18 0.60 -16.41 14.25
C ASP A 18 1.59 -16.56 13.10
N VAL A 19 1.50 -15.71 12.06
CA VAL A 19 2.35 -15.79 10.86
C VAL A 19 3.65 -15.01 11.02
N LEU A 20 3.58 -13.76 11.52
CA LEU A 20 4.73 -12.86 11.59
C LEU A 20 5.44 -12.86 12.96
N GLY A 21 4.78 -13.32 14.03
CA GLY A 21 5.35 -13.33 15.38
C GLY A 21 5.65 -11.92 15.91
N THR A 22 4.82 -10.94 15.57
CA THR A 22 5.04 -9.51 15.89
C THR A 22 5.16 -9.26 17.39
N GLU A 23 4.58 -10.12 18.23
CA GLU A 23 4.70 -10.03 19.69
C GLU A 23 6.16 -10.09 20.17
N ALA A 24 7.01 -10.86 19.49
CA ALA A 24 8.44 -10.96 19.84
C ALA A 24 9.20 -9.62 19.73
N LEU A 25 8.66 -8.64 19.01
CA LEU A 25 9.25 -7.30 18.95
C LEU A 25 9.29 -6.61 20.32
N THR A 26 8.38 -6.95 21.24
CA THR A 26 8.34 -6.37 22.60
C THR A 26 9.50 -6.82 23.49
N GLU A 27 10.23 -7.87 23.10
CA GLU A 27 11.45 -8.30 23.78
C GLU A 27 12.63 -7.35 23.52
N HIS A 28 12.54 -6.54 22.46
CA HIS A 28 13.59 -5.58 22.13
C HIS A 28 13.40 -4.25 22.88
N PRO A 29 14.47 -3.59 23.40
CA PRO A 29 14.39 -2.34 24.17
C PRO A 29 13.61 -1.22 23.47
N LEU A 30 13.62 -1.16 22.13
CA LEU A 30 12.86 -0.17 21.36
C LEU A 30 11.35 -0.27 21.59
N PHE A 31 10.82 -1.47 21.84
CA PHE A 31 9.38 -1.73 21.97
C PHE A 31 8.99 -2.33 23.34
N ALA A 32 9.91 -2.34 24.31
CA ALA A 32 9.71 -2.97 25.62
C ALA A 32 8.60 -2.35 26.49
N GLU A 33 8.19 -1.11 26.19
CA GLU A 33 7.03 -0.46 26.86
C GLU A 33 5.69 -0.96 26.33
N HIS A 34 5.67 -1.78 25.27
CA HIS A 34 4.49 -2.37 24.67
C HIS A 34 4.30 -3.83 25.08
N SER A 35 3.08 -4.30 24.87
CA SER A 35 2.68 -5.70 25.01
C SER A 35 1.70 -6.04 23.90
N ARG A 36 1.36 -7.31 23.75
CA ARG A 36 0.26 -7.73 22.87
C ARG A 36 -1.05 -7.02 23.22
N ASP A 37 -1.38 -6.88 24.49
CA ASP A 37 -2.59 -6.18 24.92
C ASP A 37 -2.59 -4.71 24.47
N THR A 38 -1.42 -4.06 24.49
CA THR A 38 -1.27 -2.69 23.96
C THR A 38 -1.52 -2.65 22.46
N PHE A 39 -0.99 -3.60 21.70
CA PHE A 39 -1.22 -3.68 20.26
C PHE A 39 -2.68 -3.96 19.94
N ASP A 40 -3.32 -4.89 20.64
CA ASP A 40 -4.73 -5.21 20.46
C ASP A 40 -5.63 -4.01 20.80
N ALA A 41 -5.34 -3.24 21.86
CA ALA A 41 -6.06 -2.01 22.20
C ALA A 41 -5.93 -0.90 21.14
N VAL A 42 -4.75 -0.77 20.52
CA VAL A 42 -4.49 0.16 19.40
C VAL A 42 -5.31 -0.24 18.18
N LEU A 43 -5.33 -1.54 17.84
CA LEU A 43 -6.10 -2.05 16.70
C LEU A 43 -7.62 -1.93 16.93
N ASP A 44 -8.11 -2.21 18.14
CA ASP A 44 -9.52 -2.02 18.52
C ASP A 44 -9.94 -0.54 18.43
N THR A 45 -9.07 0.38 18.84
CA THR A 45 -9.31 1.81 18.71
C THR A 45 -9.39 2.23 17.24
N ALA A 46 -8.49 1.72 16.41
CA ALA A 46 -8.49 1.98 14.97
C ALA A 46 -9.75 1.45 14.29
N ASP A 47 -10.17 0.21 14.61
CA ASP A 47 -11.41 -0.37 14.10
C ASP A 47 -12.63 0.48 14.47
N LYS A 48 -12.76 0.86 15.75
CA LYS A 48 -13.88 1.70 16.22
C LYS A 48 -13.95 3.06 15.51
N ILE A 49 -12.82 3.75 15.37
CA ILE A 49 -12.79 5.05 14.68
C ILE A 49 -13.10 4.86 13.19
N ALA A 50 -12.49 3.88 12.54
CA ALA A 50 -12.69 3.61 11.12
C ALA A 50 -14.16 3.20 10.83
N THR A 51 -14.73 2.30 11.61
CA THR A 51 -16.09 1.81 11.44
C THR A 51 -17.14 2.89 11.74
N ASN A 52 -16.95 3.67 12.81
CA ASN A 52 -17.98 4.61 13.26
C ASN A 52 -17.89 5.99 12.59
N LEU A 53 -16.70 6.42 12.14
CA LEU A 53 -16.50 7.78 11.64
C LEU A 53 -16.03 7.83 10.17
N PHE A 54 -15.26 6.87 9.68
CA PHE A 54 -14.77 6.87 8.29
C PHE A 54 -15.72 6.15 7.33
N LEU A 55 -16.16 4.96 7.70
CA LEU A 55 -17.04 4.13 6.86
C LEU A 55 -18.37 4.83 6.52
N PRO A 56 -19.10 5.47 7.47
CA PRO A 56 -20.43 5.99 7.20
C PRO A 56 -20.48 7.07 6.11
N HIS A 57 -19.40 7.87 5.98
CA HIS A 57 -19.38 8.95 4.99
C HIS A 57 -18.61 8.61 3.69
N ASN A 58 -18.07 7.40 3.52
CA ASN A 58 -17.31 7.04 2.33
C ASN A 58 -18.09 7.26 1.04
N HIS A 59 -19.30 6.69 0.95
CA HIS A 59 -20.15 6.84 -0.21
C HIS A 59 -20.75 8.27 -0.34
N LEU A 60 -21.00 8.94 0.79
CA LEU A 60 -21.47 10.32 0.80
C LEU A 60 -20.40 11.27 0.25
N ALA A 61 -19.14 11.08 0.63
CA ALA A 61 -18.02 11.86 0.13
C ALA A 61 -17.74 11.63 -1.36
N ASP A 62 -17.94 10.40 -1.86
CA ASP A 62 -17.84 10.09 -3.30
C ASP A 62 -18.91 10.81 -4.11
N LYS A 63 -20.12 10.95 -3.57
CA LYS A 63 -21.23 11.68 -4.21
C LYS A 63 -21.08 13.19 -4.13
N ASN A 64 -20.46 13.70 -3.08
CA ASN A 64 -20.32 15.14 -2.79
C ASN A 64 -18.83 15.49 -2.76
N GLU A 65 -18.22 15.52 -3.94
CA GLU A 65 -16.81 15.87 -4.12
C GLU A 65 -16.50 17.26 -3.53
N PRO A 66 -15.27 17.50 -3.02
CA PRO A 66 -14.82 18.81 -2.61
C PRO A 66 -15.03 19.86 -3.71
N GLN A 67 -15.43 21.07 -3.30
CA GLN A 67 -15.71 22.19 -4.19
C GLN A 67 -14.78 23.37 -3.89
N PHE A 68 -14.37 24.10 -4.93
CA PHE A 68 -13.56 25.32 -4.82
C PHE A 68 -14.33 26.52 -5.34
N ASP A 69 -14.56 27.51 -4.51
CA ASP A 69 -15.32 28.73 -4.83
C ASP A 69 -14.46 29.89 -5.39
N GLY A 70 -13.19 29.62 -5.67
CA GLY A 70 -12.19 30.60 -6.07
C GLY A 70 -11.39 31.20 -4.90
N LYS A 71 -11.74 30.87 -3.64
CA LYS A 71 -11.06 31.33 -2.43
C LYS A 71 -10.68 30.18 -1.48
N LYS A 72 -11.63 29.28 -1.21
CA LYS A 72 -11.44 28.16 -0.29
C LYS A 72 -12.06 26.88 -0.82
N VAL A 73 -11.57 25.77 -0.31
CA VAL A 73 -12.14 24.45 -0.55
C VAL A 73 -13.19 24.15 0.50
N SER A 74 -14.35 23.67 0.08
CA SER A 74 -15.39 23.14 0.95
C SER A 74 -15.57 21.64 0.71
N MET A 75 -15.87 20.89 1.75
CA MET A 75 -16.17 19.45 1.73
C MET A 75 -17.24 19.13 2.78
N ILE A 76 -17.79 17.92 2.75
CA ILE A 76 -18.76 17.48 3.76
C ILE A 76 -18.12 17.51 5.16
N GLY A 77 -18.91 17.87 6.18
CA GLY A 77 -18.42 18.05 7.55
C GLY A 77 -17.86 16.79 8.20
N ASP A 78 -18.38 15.63 7.79
CA ASP A 78 -17.97 14.31 8.28
C ASP A 78 -16.46 14.02 8.08
N VAL A 79 -15.87 14.54 7.00
CA VAL A 79 -14.43 14.42 6.73
C VAL A 79 -13.61 15.06 7.86
N LYS A 80 -14.01 16.27 8.32
CA LYS A 80 -13.34 16.96 9.43
C LYS A 80 -13.47 16.19 10.74
N VAL A 81 -14.67 15.68 11.04
CA VAL A 81 -14.94 14.88 12.25
C VAL A 81 -14.07 13.63 12.27
N ALA A 82 -14.00 12.91 11.15
CA ALA A 82 -13.18 11.70 11.03
C ALA A 82 -11.68 12.02 11.12
N PHE A 83 -11.21 13.09 10.45
CA PHE A 83 -9.83 13.52 10.51
C PHE A 83 -9.43 13.91 11.95
N ASP A 84 -10.27 14.68 12.66
CA ASP A 84 -10.02 15.08 14.03
C ASP A 84 -9.93 13.87 14.97
N ALA A 85 -10.82 12.89 14.83
CA ALA A 85 -10.77 11.66 15.62
C ALA A 85 -9.47 10.85 15.38
N PHE A 86 -9.02 10.75 14.12
CA PHE A 86 -7.73 10.13 13.77
C PHE A 86 -6.55 10.90 14.41
N ARG A 87 -6.58 12.22 14.31
CA ARG A 87 -5.58 13.10 14.90
C ARG A 87 -5.53 12.95 16.43
N ASP A 88 -6.69 13.04 17.09
CA ASP A 88 -6.82 13.03 18.54
C ASP A 88 -6.49 11.65 19.15
N SER A 89 -6.54 10.57 18.35
CA SER A 89 -6.05 9.24 18.74
C SER A 89 -4.51 9.13 18.76
N GLY A 90 -3.78 10.12 18.23
CA GLY A 90 -2.33 10.10 18.16
C GLY A 90 -1.74 9.29 17.01
N PHE A 91 -2.55 8.74 16.10
CA PHE A 91 -2.09 7.84 15.04
C PHE A 91 -1.18 8.52 14.00
N ILE A 92 -1.23 9.85 13.85
CA ILE A 92 -0.28 10.59 13.00
C ILE A 92 1.15 10.38 13.51
N ALA A 93 1.33 10.43 14.83
CA ALA A 93 2.62 10.27 15.51
C ALA A 93 2.90 8.82 15.94
N GLY A 94 2.04 7.85 15.62
CA GLY A 94 2.05 6.50 16.17
C GLY A 94 3.40 5.78 16.12
N ARG A 95 4.18 5.94 15.05
CA ARG A 95 5.50 5.32 14.86
C ARG A 95 6.68 6.10 15.44
N TYR A 96 6.48 7.38 15.83
CA TYR A 96 7.54 8.23 16.35
C TYR A 96 7.83 7.92 17.79
N ARG A 97 9.05 8.26 18.27
CA ARG A 97 9.49 7.97 19.63
C ARG A 97 8.64 8.72 20.66
N PHE A 98 8.59 8.20 21.88
CA PHE A 98 7.95 8.88 23.00
C PHE A 98 8.53 10.28 23.24
N ASP A 99 9.86 10.43 23.13
CA ASP A 99 10.55 11.71 23.27
C ASP A 99 10.15 12.74 22.21
N ASP A 100 9.70 12.28 21.04
CA ASP A 100 9.18 13.12 19.96
C ASP A 100 7.65 13.36 20.08
N GLY A 101 7.02 12.87 21.15
CA GLY A 101 5.56 12.95 21.34
C GLY A 101 4.79 11.88 20.59
N GLY A 102 5.44 10.81 20.13
CA GLY A 102 4.83 9.67 19.45
C GLY A 102 4.42 8.55 20.40
N MET A 103 3.93 7.45 19.81
CA MET A 103 3.53 6.24 20.54
C MET A 103 4.58 5.11 20.46
N GLN A 104 5.63 5.28 19.69
CA GLN A 104 6.71 4.30 19.47
C GLN A 104 6.23 2.90 19.08
N LEU A 105 5.14 2.84 18.29
CA LEU A 105 4.55 1.59 17.80
C LEU A 105 5.37 1.01 16.65
N PRO A 106 5.48 -0.34 16.55
CA PRO A 106 6.09 -1.01 15.40
C PRO A 106 5.40 -0.64 14.08
N GLU A 107 6.18 -0.58 13.00
CA GLU A 107 5.66 -0.31 11.64
C GLU A 107 4.63 -1.36 11.21
N THR A 108 4.81 -2.62 11.62
CA THR A 108 3.84 -3.70 11.37
C THR A 108 2.47 -3.38 11.97
N ILE A 109 2.43 -2.88 13.21
CA ILE A 109 1.19 -2.50 13.89
C ILE A 109 0.57 -1.25 13.23
N MET A 110 1.37 -0.23 12.92
CA MET A 110 0.88 0.98 12.25
C MET A 110 0.36 0.70 10.84
N THR A 111 0.94 -0.27 10.13
CA THR A 111 0.42 -0.75 8.84
C THR A 111 -0.94 -1.44 9.04
N ALA A 112 -1.11 -2.27 10.07
CA ALA A 112 -2.40 -2.89 10.37
C ALA A 112 -3.47 -1.85 10.76
N VAL A 113 -3.12 -0.83 11.57
CA VAL A 113 -3.97 0.35 11.85
C VAL A 113 -4.44 1.00 10.55
N ALA A 114 -3.49 1.25 9.63
CA ALA A 114 -3.80 1.84 8.32
C ALA A 114 -4.81 1.00 7.52
N GLY A 115 -4.80 -0.32 7.71
CA GLY A 115 -5.72 -1.24 7.05
C GLY A 115 -7.18 -0.96 7.34
N TYR A 116 -7.54 -0.69 8.58
CA TYR A 116 -8.92 -0.34 8.95
C TYR A 116 -9.39 0.92 8.24
N PHE A 117 -8.57 1.97 8.24
CA PHE A 117 -8.94 3.25 7.62
C PHE A 117 -9.01 3.16 6.09
N MET A 118 -8.09 2.42 5.45
CA MET A 118 -8.12 2.20 4.00
C MET A 118 -9.32 1.34 3.56
N ALA A 119 -9.70 0.35 4.36
CA ALA A 119 -10.91 -0.44 4.11
C ALA A 119 -12.20 0.37 4.31
N ALA A 120 -12.20 1.33 5.24
CA ALA A 120 -13.36 2.15 5.56
C ALA A 120 -13.58 3.28 4.54
N ASN A 121 -12.55 4.10 4.30
CA ASN A 121 -12.65 5.31 3.48
C ASN A 121 -11.26 5.78 3.01
N PRO A 122 -10.79 5.31 1.86
CA PRO A 122 -9.47 5.66 1.36
C PRO A 122 -9.31 7.15 1.06
N SER A 123 -10.41 7.86 0.72
CA SER A 123 -10.38 9.29 0.41
C SER A 123 -10.02 10.13 1.64
N THR A 124 -10.72 9.94 2.75
CA THR A 124 -10.45 10.68 4.00
C THR A 124 -9.11 10.26 4.62
N THR A 125 -8.75 8.98 4.48
CA THR A 125 -7.47 8.43 4.96
C THR A 125 -6.25 9.04 4.27
N ALA A 126 -6.41 9.56 3.05
CA ALA A 126 -5.30 10.19 2.32
C ALA A 126 -4.69 11.40 3.07
N TYR A 127 -5.48 12.20 3.78
CA TYR A 127 -4.98 13.41 4.47
C TYR A 127 -3.99 13.11 5.60
N PRO A 128 -4.30 12.27 6.60
CA PRO A 128 -3.33 11.93 7.64
C PRO A 128 -2.15 11.13 7.09
N PHE A 129 -2.32 10.29 6.08
CA PHE A 129 -1.23 9.50 5.52
C PHE A 129 -0.21 10.35 4.76
N LEU A 130 -0.65 11.33 3.99
CA LEU A 130 0.24 12.30 3.36
C LEU A 130 1.01 13.11 4.40
N THR A 131 0.36 13.44 5.52
CA THR A 131 1.00 14.15 6.64
C THR A 131 2.10 13.29 7.26
N THR A 132 1.82 12.03 7.58
CA THR A 132 2.81 11.08 8.12
C THR A 132 3.99 10.91 7.15
N ALA A 133 3.73 10.80 5.84
CA ALA A 133 4.78 10.71 4.83
C ALA A 133 5.66 11.96 4.77
N ALA A 134 5.07 13.16 4.89
CA ALA A 134 5.82 14.41 4.91
C ALA A 134 6.67 14.55 6.19
N ILE A 135 6.12 14.19 7.36
CA ILE A 135 6.87 14.19 8.63
C ILE A 135 8.08 13.26 8.52
N ASN A 136 7.94 12.08 7.92
CA ASN A 136 9.04 11.13 7.77
C ASN A 136 10.22 11.73 7.00
N VAL A 137 9.97 12.46 5.91
CA VAL A 137 11.03 13.16 5.17
C VAL A 137 11.68 14.25 6.01
N ILE A 138 10.88 15.08 6.68
CA ILE A 138 11.39 16.18 7.51
C ILE A 138 12.24 15.62 8.66
N SER A 139 11.77 14.60 9.36
CA SER A 139 12.46 14.01 10.51
C SER A 139 13.85 13.46 10.16
N HIS A 140 14.01 12.89 8.95
CA HIS A 140 15.25 12.27 8.53
C HIS A 140 16.27 13.25 7.91
N PHE A 141 15.78 14.29 7.20
CA PHE A 141 16.65 15.05 6.32
C PHE A 141 16.65 16.57 6.56
N ALA A 142 15.65 17.12 7.26
CA ALA A 142 15.62 18.54 7.53
C ALA A 142 16.64 18.96 8.59
N SER A 143 17.03 20.25 8.57
CA SER A 143 17.82 20.84 9.64
C SER A 143 17.01 20.92 10.95
N ASP A 144 17.69 21.10 12.07
CA ASP A 144 17.05 21.17 13.39
C ASP A 144 16.09 22.35 13.49
N GLU A 145 16.37 23.46 12.81
CA GLU A 145 15.49 24.64 12.75
C GLU A 145 14.18 24.31 12.01
N ILE A 146 14.26 23.60 10.88
CA ILE A 146 13.07 23.19 10.11
C ILE A 146 12.26 22.15 10.88
N LYS A 147 12.93 21.20 11.54
CA LYS A 147 12.27 20.23 12.42
C LYS A 147 11.54 20.94 13.55
N ALA A 148 12.20 21.84 14.25
CA ALA A 148 11.58 22.62 15.35
C ALA A 148 10.38 23.46 14.89
N ALA A 149 10.44 24.00 13.66
CA ALA A 149 9.38 24.84 13.12
C ALA A 149 8.12 24.05 12.74
N PHE A 150 8.26 22.84 12.18
CA PHE A 150 7.13 22.14 11.55
C PHE A 150 6.73 20.84 12.27
N MET A 151 7.69 20.02 12.74
CA MET A 151 7.38 18.68 13.23
C MET A 151 6.42 18.65 14.43
N PRO A 152 6.55 19.48 15.47
CA PRO A 152 5.65 19.41 16.63
C PRO A 152 4.18 19.55 16.26
N ARG A 153 3.88 20.51 15.36
CA ARG A 153 2.50 20.75 14.90
C ARG A 153 2.03 19.74 13.84
N MET A 154 2.95 19.15 13.08
CA MET A 154 2.62 18.08 12.14
C MET A 154 2.34 16.76 12.88
N LEU A 155 3.10 16.44 13.92
CA LEU A 155 2.88 15.25 14.75
C LEU A 155 1.55 15.29 15.49
N THR A 156 1.12 16.47 15.92
CA THR A 156 -0.23 16.68 16.52
C THR A 156 -1.34 16.77 15.47
N GLY A 157 -1.01 16.85 14.18
CA GLY A 157 -1.99 17.05 13.09
C GLY A 157 -2.59 18.47 13.01
N GLU A 158 -2.08 19.43 13.79
CA GLU A 158 -2.40 20.84 13.65
C GLU A 158 -1.98 21.37 12.27
N PHE A 159 -0.84 20.89 11.76
CA PHE A 159 -0.40 21.07 10.39
C PHE A 159 -0.46 19.75 9.63
N THR A 160 -0.94 19.82 8.38
CA THR A 160 -0.89 18.68 7.46
C THR A 160 0.29 18.80 6.49
N GLY A 161 0.60 17.71 5.82
CA GLY A 161 1.69 17.65 4.85
C GLY A 161 1.23 17.13 3.49
N THR A 162 1.92 17.53 2.43
CA THR A 162 1.70 17.01 1.07
C THR A 162 3.00 16.81 0.33
N MET A 163 2.92 16.05 -0.78
CA MET A 163 4.02 15.78 -1.70
C MET A 163 3.72 16.43 -3.05
N ALA A 164 4.49 17.44 -3.44
CA ALA A 164 4.29 18.23 -4.65
C ALA A 164 5.41 18.00 -5.68
N LEU A 165 5.30 16.88 -6.43
CA LEU A 165 6.30 16.43 -7.39
C LEU A 165 5.91 16.75 -8.83
N THR A 166 4.73 16.26 -9.24
CA THR A 166 4.24 16.22 -10.62
C THR A 166 3.94 17.61 -11.17
N GLU A 167 4.35 17.86 -12.40
CA GLU A 167 4.02 19.07 -13.16
C GLU A 167 3.18 18.69 -14.39
N PRO A 168 2.45 19.64 -15.04
CA PRO A 168 1.58 19.33 -16.17
C PRO A 168 2.26 18.57 -17.31
N HIS A 169 3.58 18.68 -17.45
CA HIS A 169 4.38 18.05 -18.51
C HIS A 169 5.39 17.03 -17.98
N ALA A 170 5.48 16.79 -16.68
CA ALA A 170 6.48 15.92 -16.06
C ALA A 170 5.86 15.14 -14.88
N GLY A 171 5.55 13.85 -15.08
CA GLY A 171 5.02 12.93 -14.07
C GLY A 171 6.01 11.81 -13.74
N SER A 172 6.00 10.72 -14.51
CA SER A 172 6.91 9.57 -14.31
C SER A 172 8.39 9.94 -14.58
N SER A 173 8.67 10.91 -15.45
CA SER A 173 10.00 11.47 -15.69
C SER A 173 10.13 12.83 -14.99
N LEU A 174 10.77 12.84 -13.82
CA LEU A 174 11.00 14.07 -13.06
C LEU A 174 12.22 14.88 -13.58
N ALA A 175 12.99 14.35 -14.51
CA ALA A 175 14.13 15.06 -15.10
C ALA A 175 13.72 16.41 -15.73
N ASP A 176 12.48 16.50 -16.19
CA ASP A 176 11.96 17.61 -16.99
C ASP A 176 11.16 18.62 -16.18
N ILE A 177 11.09 18.52 -14.84
CA ILE A 177 10.43 19.53 -14.02
C ILE A 177 11.03 20.92 -14.25
N LYS A 178 10.17 21.95 -14.23
CA LYS A 178 10.53 23.34 -14.51
C LYS A 178 10.42 24.24 -13.29
N THR A 179 9.80 23.79 -12.19
CA THR A 179 9.76 24.53 -10.93
C THR A 179 11.17 24.88 -10.49
N THR A 180 11.41 26.14 -10.15
CA THR A 180 12.71 26.67 -9.72
C THR A 180 12.69 27.13 -8.28
N ALA A 181 13.85 27.11 -7.63
CA ALA A 181 14.07 27.61 -6.29
C ALA A 181 15.32 28.52 -6.30
N VAL A 182 15.13 29.81 -6.07
CA VAL A 182 16.22 30.81 -6.09
C VAL A 182 16.59 31.16 -4.65
N LYS A 183 17.85 30.85 -4.28
CA LYS A 183 18.38 31.12 -2.94
C LYS A 183 18.38 32.61 -2.61
N GLN A 184 18.05 32.94 -1.36
CA GLN A 184 18.03 34.30 -0.82
C GLN A 184 19.15 34.48 0.22
N ASP A 185 19.46 35.74 0.57
CA ASP A 185 20.52 36.08 1.54
C ASP A 185 20.21 35.61 2.97
N ASP A 186 18.93 35.43 3.30
CA ASP A 186 18.46 34.90 4.60
C ASP A 186 18.48 33.36 4.68
N GLY A 187 18.97 32.68 3.65
CA GLY A 187 19.02 31.21 3.57
C GLY A 187 17.71 30.55 3.09
N SER A 188 16.63 31.31 2.96
CA SER A 188 15.37 30.83 2.33
C SER A 188 15.51 30.76 0.80
N TYR A 189 14.47 30.21 0.14
CA TYR A 189 14.41 30.14 -1.32
C TYR A 189 13.09 30.75 -1.82
N ARG A 190 13.14 31.40 -2.98
CA ARG A 190 11.95 31.80 -3.73
C ARG A 190 11.57 30.69 -4.69
N ILE A 191 10.42 30.07 -4.45
CA ILE A 191 9.90 28.99 -5.28
C ILE A 191 9.02 29.58 -6.38
N LYS A 192 9.22 29.11 -7.62
CA LYS A 192 8.37 29.52 -8.76
C LYS A 192 8.08 28.32 -9.66
N GLY A 193 6.80 28.05 -9.89
CA GLY A 193 6.35 26.97 -10.79
C GLY A 193 4.93 26.51 -10.51
N SER A 194 4.55 25.42 -11.17
CA SER A 194 3.20 24.82 -11.03
C SER A 194 3.29 23.35 -10.77
N LYS A 195 2.41 22.84 -9.90
CA LYS A 195 2.30 21.42 -9.59
C LYS A 195 0.85 20.98 -9.79
N ILE A 196 0.65 19.73 -10.22
CA ILE A 196 -0.68 19.17 -10.52
C ILE A 196 -0.84 17.79 -9.91
N TYR A 197 -2.07 17.35 -9.70
CA TYR A 197 -2.41 16.08 -9.04
C TYR A 197 -1.91 16.00 -7.59
N ILE A 198 -1.85 17.13 -6.90
CA ILE A 198 -1.39 17.17 -5.50
C ILE A 198 -2.57 16.84 -4.60
N SER A 199 -2.55 15.65 -4.03
CA SER A 199 -3.56 15.22 -3.05
C SER A 199 -3.40 16.01 -1.76
N GLY A 200 -4.53 16.48 -1.17
CA GLY A 200 -4.51 17.27 0.05
C GLY A 200 -3.83 18.63 -0.09
N GLY A 201 -3.63 19.14 -1.31
CA GLY A 201 -2.86 20.38 -1.54
C GLY A 201 -3.53 21.66 -1.07
N ASP A 202 -4.83 21.66 -0.92
CA ASP A 202 -5.58 22.72 -0.23
C ASP A 202 -6.87 22.16 0.40
N HIS A 203 -7.18 22.58 1.62
CA HIS A 203 -8.35 22.21 2.41
C HIS A 203 -8.40 23.02 3.71
N GLU A 204 -9.49 22.88 4.48
CA GLU A 204 -9.73 23.53 5.77
C GLU A 204 -9.72 22.53 6.95
N LEU A 205 -9.01 21.38 6.83
CA LEU A 205 -8.94 20.35 7.87
C LEU A 205 -7.90 20.68 8.95
N SER A 206 -6.90 21.51 8.63
CA SER A 206 -5.77 21.87 9.49
C SER A 206 -5.48 23.37 9.39
N ASP A 207 -4.73 23.89 10.35
CA ASP A 207 -4.40 25.33 10.41
C ASP A 207 -3.36 25.74 9.37
N ASN A 208 -2.50 24.79 8.95
CA ASN A 208 -1.51 25.01 7.90
C ASN A 208 -1.27 23.71 7.09
N ILE A 209 -0.71 23.88 5.91
CA ILE A 209 -0.29 22.76 5.04
C ILE A 209 1.18 22.97 4.67
N VAL A 210 2.02 21.97 4.91
CA VAL A 210 3.44 21.99 4.53
C VAL A 210 3.63 21.15 3.27
N HIS A 211 3.87 21.82 2.14
CA HIS A 211 4.12 21.14 0.86
C HIS A 211 5.59 20.77 0.75
N LEU A 212 5.90 19.48 0.51
CA LEU A 212 7.23 19.05 0.12
C LEU A 212 7.38 19.16 -1.40
N VAL A 213 8.05 20.20 -1.86
CA VAL A 213 8.12 20.60 -3.27
C VAL A 213 9.47 20.23 -3.89
N LEU A 214 9.45 19.48 -5.00
CA LEU A 214 10.64 19.28 -5.84
C LEU A 214 10.82 20.48 -6.78
N ALA A 215 12.03 21.07 -6.75
CA ALA A 215 12.39 22.18 -7.60
C ALA A 215 13.88 22.12 -7.99
N LYS A 216 14.27 22.84 -9.04
CA LYS A 216 15.65 23.01 -9.49
C LYS A 216 16.23 24.34 -9.02
N VAL A 217 17.45 24.29 -8.46
CA VAL A 217 18.23 25.48 -8.15
C VAL A 217 18.95 25.94 -9.42
N PRO A 218 18.85 27.21 -9.84
CA PRO A 218 19.55 27.71 -11.01
C PRO A 218 21.07 27.52 -10.92
N GLY A 219 21.69 27.08 -12.03
CA GLY A 219 23.12 26.78 -12.08
C GLY A 219 23.51 25.39 -11.60
N GLY A 220 22.56 24.60 -11.10
CA GLY A 220 22.77 23.23 -10.67
C GLY A 220 22.91 22.23 -11.85
N PRO A 221 23.20 20.95 -11.53
CA PRO A 221 23.32 19.88 -12.53
C PRO A 221 22.04 19.68 -13.35
N GLY A 222 22.19 19.19 -14.59
CA GLY A 222 21.07 18.84 -15.45
C GLY A 222 20.35 17.56 -15.02
N GLY A 223 19.11 17.39 -15.50
CA GLY A 223 18.31 16.19 -15.28
C GLY A 223 17.90 15.99 -13.82
N VAL A 224 17.77 14.74 -13.40
CA VAL A 224 17.36 14.36 -12.04
C VAL A 224 18.37 14.75 -10.95
N LYS A 225 19.65 14.88 -11.33
CA LYS A 225 20.73 15.25 -10.41
C LYS A 225 20.67 16.72 -9.95
N GLY A 226 19.88 17.58 -10.60
CA GLY A 226 19.70 18.98 -10.22
C GLY A 226 18.47 19.25 -9.33
N ILE A 227 17.74 18.20 -8.93
CA ILE A 227 16.51 18.35 -8.18
C ILE A 227 16.80 18.44 -6.68
N SER A 228 16.28 19.49 -6.05
CA SER A 228 16.30 19.74 -4.61
C SER A 228 14.89 19.64 -4.02
N LEU A 229 14.79 19.49 -2.70
CA LEU A 229 13.53 19.35 -1.98
C LEU A 229 13.34 20.52 -1.01
N PHE A 230 12.13 21.05 -0.97
CA PHE A 230 11.80 22.22 -0.15
C PHE A 230 10.52 22.01 0.64
N ALA A 231 10.52 22.44 1.92
CA ALA A 231 9.31 22.64 2.70
C ALA A 231 8.73 24.01 2.36
N VAL A 232 7.51 24.03 1.84
CA VAL A 232 6.80 25.26 1.43
C VAL A 232 5.47 25.30 2.16
N PRO A 233 5.32 26.11 3.24
CA PRO A 233 4.07 26.17 3.99
C PRO A 233 3.02 27.02 3.25
N LYS A 234 1.72 26.69 3.40
CA LYS A 234 0.58 27.49 2.93
C LYS A 234 0.55 28.85 3.61
N TYR A 235 0.82 28.88 4.92
CA TYR A 235 1.02 30.10 5.71
C TYR A 235 2.43 30.11 6.28
N ARG A 236 3.14 31.23 6.16
CA ARG A 236 4.48 31.41 6.74
C ARG A 236 4.41 31.37 8.25
N LEU A 237 5.52 31.02 8.88
CA LEU A 237 5.67 31.18 10.32
C LEU A 237 6.38 32.51 10.62
N ASN A 238 5.96 33.18 11.67
CA ASN A 238 6.65 34.33 12.27
C ASN A 238 7.88 33.82 13.06
N ASP A 239 8.73 34.73 13.56
CA ASP A 239 9.94 34.39 14.34
C ASP A 239 9.62 33.60 15.63
N ASP A 240 8.44 33.82 16.20
CA ASP A 240 7.92 33.08 17.37
C ASP A 240 7.20 31.77 17.01
N LEU A 241 7.33 31.33 15.76
CA LEU A 241 6.69 30.15 15.17
C LEU A 241 5.15 30.21 15.14
N SER A 242 4.52 31.34 15.44
CA SER A 242 3.08 31.54 15.20
C SER A 242 2.78 31.58 13.70
N ILE A 243 1.52 31.29 13.33
CA ILE A 243 1.08 31.37 11.94
C ILE A 243 1.06 32.83 11.50
N GLY A 244 1.81 33.12 10.45
CA GLY A 244 1.94 34.45 9.85
C GLY A 244 1.06 34.65 8.62
N LYS A 245 1.52 35.49 7.70
CA LYS A 245 0.80 35.77 6.45
C LYS A 245 0.75 34.55 5.52
N ARG A 246 -0.26 34.49 4.65
CA ARG A 246 -0.34 33.52 3.58
C ARG A 246 0.92 33.59 2.72
N ASN A 247 1.48 32.44 2.41
CA ASN A 247 2.56 32.31 1.43
C ASN A 247 1.97 32.46 0.01
N ASP A 248 2.81 32.80 -0.96
CA ASP A 248 2.43 32.91 -2.38
C ASP A 248 2.28 31.50 -2.99
N VAL A 249 1.30 30.75 -2.46
CA VAL A 249 0.85 29.42 -2.90
C VAL A 249 -0.64 29.50 -3.19
N HIS A 250 -1.00 29.29 -4.46
CA HIS A 250 -2.36 29.47 -4.93
C HIS A 250 -2.94 28.16 -5.46
N LEU A 251 -4.16 27.84 -5.00
CA LEU A 251 -4.98 26.81 -5.61
C LEU A 251 -5.55 27.34 -6.93
N THR A 252 -5.15 26.76 -8.05
CA THR A 252 -5.64 27.14 -9.38
C THR A 252 -6.87 26.34 -9.81
N GLY A 253 -7.10 25.19 -9.19
CA GLY A 253 -8.29 24.37 -9.43
C GLY A 253 -8.21 23.00 -8.77
N LEU A 254 -9.37 22.35 -8.66
CA LEU A 254 -9.51 20.97 -8.25
C LEU A 254 -9.58 20.06 -9.48
N ILE A 255 -8.99 18.87 -9.36
CA ILE A 255 -9.03 17.84 -10.38
C ILE A 255 -10.12 16.83 -10.00
N HIS A 256 -11.11 16.65 -10.89
CA HIS A 256 -12.16 15.66 -10.74
C HIS A 256 -11.64 14.28 -11.17
N LYS A 257 -11.90 13.27 -10.34
CA LYS A 257 -11.27 11.94 -10.45
C LYS A 257 -12.30 10.83 -10.71
N LEU A 258 -11.80 9.69 -11.20
CA LEU A 258 -12.58 8.46 -11.31
C LEU A 258 -12.99 7.93 -9.94
N GLY A 259 -12.07 7.88 -9.00
CA GLY A 259 -12.22 7.43 -7.61
C GLY A 259 -11.47 8.34 -6.64
N TYR A 260 -11.42 7.98 -5.35
CA TYR A 260 -10.91 8.84 -4.28
C TYR A 260 -11.54 10.24 -4.32
N ARG A 261 -12.82 10.31 -4.69
CA ARG A 261 -13.49 11.59 -4.98
C ARG A 261 -13.62 12.47 -3.76
N GLY A 262 -13.74 11.89 -2.55
CA GLY A 262 -13.80 12.61 -1.29
C GLY A 262 -12.50 13.32 -0.89
N ALA A 263 -11.36 12.99 -1.51
CA ALA A 263 -10.09 13.68 -1.29
C ALA A 263 -9.86 14.75 -2.34
N THR A 264 -9.32 15.92 -1.93
CA THR A 264 -8.88 16.95 -2.87
C THR A 264 -7.71 16.46 -3.71
N SER A 265 -7.74 16.76 -5.00
CA SER A 265 -6.59 16.67 -5.90
C SER A 265 -6.44 18.04 -6.56
N THR A 266 -5.31 18.69 -6.35
CA THR A 266 -5.16 20.11 -6.63
C THR A 266 -4.17 20.39 -7.74
N ALA A 267 -4.41 21.47 -8.46
CA ALA A 267 -3.41 22.18 -9.25
C ALA A 267 -2.98 23.42 -8.45
N LEU A 268 -1.68 23.51 -8.15
CA LEU A 268 -1.09 24.57 -7.34
C LEU A 268 -0.13 25.40 -8.17
N SER A 269 -0.17 26.72 -7.98
CA SER A 269 0.84 27.66 -8.46
C SER A 269 1.64 28.22 -7.30
N PHE A 270 2.94 28.31 -7.49
CA PHE A 270 3.90 28.81 -6.52
C PHE A 270 4.62 30.04 -7.09
N GLY A 271 4.62 31.16 -6.36
CA GLY A 271 5.41 32.32 -6.71
C GLY A 271 4.86 33.15 -7.86
N ASP A 272 3.53 33.25 -7.99
CA ASP A 272 2.89 34.11 -9.00
C ASP A 272 3.17 35.60 -8.76
N GLU A 273 3.23 35.99 -7.48
CA GLU A 273 3.58 37.36 -7.03
C GLU A 273 5.09 37.53 -6.76
N GLY A 274 5.88 36.42 -6.88
CA GLY A 274 7.31 36.41 -6.63
C GLY A 274 7.70 36.34 -5.15
N ASP A 275 6.77 36.02 -4.26
CA ASP A 275 6.94 36.03 -2.78
C ASP A 275 6.68 34.67 -2.11
N CYS A 276 6.90 33.56 -2.85
CA CYS A 276 6.76 32.20 -2.33
C CYS A 276 8.03 31.74 -1.62
N TYR A 277 7.99 31.61 -0.31
CA TYR A 277 9.10 31.14 0.52
C TYR A 277 9.08 29.61 0.63
N GLY A 278 10.28 29.01 0.46
CA GLY A 278 10.56 27.61 0.72
C GLY A 278 11.85 27.44 1.50
N TYR A 279 11.93 26.35 2.25
CA TYR A 279 13.06 26.01 3.09
C TYR A 279 13.67 24.70 2.61
N LEU A 280 14.99 24.68 2.36
CA LEU A 280 15.69 23.51 1.82
C LEU A 280 15.65 22.35 2.81
N ILE A 281 15.25 21.18 2.35
CA ILE A 281 15.35 19.91 3.09
C ILE A 281 16.65 19.21 2.69
N GLY A 282 17.57 19.04 3.66
CA GLY A 282 18.88 18.47 3.44
C GLY A 282 19.76 19.34 2.54
N ASP A 283 20.45 18.74 1.58
CA ASP A 283 21.38 19.40 0.68
C ASP A 283 20.76 19.70 -0.69
N GLU A 284 21.25 20.77 -1.35
CA GLU A 284 20.90 21.04 -2.75
C GLU A 284 21.28 19.85 -3.63
N HIS A 285 20.41 19.57 -4.63
CA HIS A 285 20.61 18.51 -5.63
C HIS A 285 20.45 17.07 -5.12
N PHE A 286 20.05 16.88 -3.86
CA PHE A 286 19.78 15.56 -3.27
C PHE A 286 18.27 15.28 -3.08
N GLY A 287 17.40 16.20 -3.48
CA GLY A 287 15.97 16.12 -3.18
C GLY A 287 15.31 14.83 -3.64
N LEU A 288 15.66 14.32 -4.82
CA LEU A 288 15.09 13.06 -5.31
C LEU A 288 15.60 11.85 -4.51
N ARG A 289 16.86 11.88 -4.03
CA ARG A 289 17.42 10.83 -3.16
C ARG A 289 16.68 10.76 -1.82
N TYR A 290 16.35 11.91 -1.23
CA TYR A 290 15.59 11.98 0.03
C TYR A 290 14.18 11.45 -0.16
N MET A 291 13.54 11.84 -1.26
CA MET A 291 12.23 11.31 -1.64
C MET A 291 12.23 9.79 -1.84
N PHE A 292 13.26 9.23 -2.48
CA PHE A 292 13.34 7.79 -2.70
C PHE A 292 13.47 6.98 -1.41
N LYS A 293 14.14 7.51 -0.38
CA LYS A 293 14.24 6.80 0.91
C LYS A 293 12.85 6.65 1.57
N MET A 294 12.02 7.69 1.50
CA MET A 294 10.65 7.65 1.96
C MET A 294 9.74 6.82 1.05
N MET A 295 10.01 6.79 -0.26
CA MET A 295 9.14 6.12 -1.23
C MET A 295 9.03 4.61 -0.99
N ASN A 296 9.95 3.96 -0.30
CA ASN A 296 9.82 2.55 0.05
C ASN A 296 8.63 2.33 0.98
N GLU A 297 8.50 3.14 2.03
CA GLU A 297 7.35 3.07 2.96
C GLU A 297 6.05 3.50 2.26
N ALA A 298 6.09 4.57 1.48
CA ALA A 298 4.93 5.01 0.69
C ALA A 298 4.47 3.93 -0.32
N ARG A 299 5.39 3.20 -0.94
CA ARG A 299 5.08 2.10 -1.85
C ARG A 299 4.41 0.93 -1.12
N ILE A 300 4.87 0.58 0.09
CA ILE A 300 4.22 -0.43 0.94
C ILE A 300 2.80 0.05 1.28
N ALA A 301 2.63 1.29 1.71
CA ALA A 301 1.34 1.87 2.07
C ALA A 301 0.35 1.86 0.90
N VAL A 302 0.79 2.18 -0.32
CA VAL A 302 -0.05 2.12 -1.54
C VAL A 302 -0.44 0.68 -1.87
N GLY A 303 0.50 -0.26 -1.83
CA GLY A 303 0.22 -1.68 -2.04
C GLY A 303 -0.76 -2.21 -0.99
N PHE A 304 -0.53 -1.89 0.26
CA PHE A 304 -1.41 -2.28 1.36
C PHE A 304 -2.81 -1.68 1.21
N GLY A 305 -2.91 -0.39 0.88
CA GLY A 305 -4.17 0.27 0.60
C GLY A 305 -4.95 -0.40 -0.54
N ALA A 306 -4.26 -0.80 -1.61
CA ALA A 306 -4.87 -1.54 -2.72
C ALA A 306 -5.41 -2.91 -2.26
N ALA A 307 -4.64 -3.64 -1.45
CA ALA A 307 -5.08 -4.91 -0.87
C ALA A 307 -6.31 -4.73 0.02
N MET A 308 -6.33 -3.67 0.86
CA MET A 308 -7.44 -3.41 1.80
C MET A 308 -8.73 -2.95 1.11
N ILE A 309 -8.64 -2.13 0.06
CA ILE A 309 -9.80 -1.79 -0.78
C ILE A 309 -10.31 -3.05 -1.52
N GLY A 310 -9.39 -3.89 -1.99
CA GLY A 310 -9.72 -5.20 -2.56
C GLY A 310 -10.42 -6.11 -1.56
N TYR A 311 -9.90 -6.18 -0.33
CA TYR A 311 -10.45 -6.95 0.78
C TYR A 311 -11.87 -6.47 1.16
N ARG A 312 -12.08 -5.16 1.22
CA ARG A 312 -13.42 -4.60 1.49
C ARG A 312 -14.42 -4.99 0.40
N GLY A 313 -14.03 -4.91 -0.87
CA GLY A 313 -14.87 -5.37 -1.99
C GLY A 313 -15.16 -6.87 -1.93
N TYR A 314 -14.17 -7.68 -1.52
CA TYR A 314 -14.33 -9.11 -1.29
C TYR A 314 -15.37 -9.38 -0.19
N GLN A 315 -15.25 -8.77 0.99
CA GLN A 315 -16.21 -8.94 2.08
C GLN A 315 -17.63 -8.54 1.64
N TYR A 316 -17.75 -7.40 0.96
CA TYR A 316 -19.04 -6.90 0.48
C TYR A 316 -19.70 -7.87 -0.53
N SER A 317 -18.93 -8.42 -1.45
CA SER A 317 -19.43 -9.39 -2.44
C SER A 317 -19.71 -10.77 -1.82
N LEU A 318 -18.95 -11.16 -0.79
CA LEU A 318 -19.18 -12.39 -0.04
C LEU A 318 -20.51 -12.36 0.70
N ASP A 319 -20.82 -11.27 1.39
CA ASP A 319 -22.08 -11.10 2.10
C ASP A 319 -23.27 -11.11 1.13
N TYR A 320 -23.15 -10.36 0.02
CA TYR A 320 -24.16 -10.42 -1.03
C TYR A 320 -24.37 -11.84 -1.56
N ALA A 321 -23.29 -12.59 -1.79
CA ALA A 321 -23.38 -13.95 -2.33
C ALA A 321 -24.00 -14.95 -1.35
N LYS A 322 -23.89 -14.73 -0.04
CA LYS A 322 -24.56 -15.53 1.00
C LYS A 322 -26.08 -15.29 1.04
N ASP A 323 -26.50 -14.04 0.84
CA ASP A 323 -27.91 -13.64 0.97
C ASP A 323 -28.70 -13.80 -0.34
N ARG A 324 -28.08 -13.52 -1.46
CA ARG A 324 -28.73 -13.54 -2.77
C ARG A 324 -29.04 -14.96 -3.20
N THR A 325 -30.32 -15.30 -3.37
CA THR A 325 -30.75 -16.59 -3.92
C THR A 325 -31.07 -16.46 -5.41
N GLN A 326 -30.49 -17.33 -6.22
CA GLN A 326 -30.81 -17.44 -7.65
C GLN A 326 -30.26 -18.74 -8.25
N GLY A 327 -31.05 -19.31 -9.17
CA GLY A 327 -30.66 -20.52 -9.88
C GLY A 327 -30.66 -21.76 -8.98
N ARG A 328 -30.15 -22.85 -9.53
CA ARG A 328 -30.03 -24.16 -8.89
C ARG A 328 -28.68 -24.75 -9.21
N ILE A 329 -28.16 -25.63 -8.32
CA ILE A 329 -26.82 -26.17 -8.48
C ILE A 329 -26.78 -27.19 -9.61
N ALA A 330 -26.00 -26.93 -10.67
CA ALA A 330 -25.74 -27.88 -11.75
C ALA A 330 -24.81 -29.04 -11.26
N PRO A 331 -24.85 -30.21 -11.91
CA PRO A 331 -25.69 -30.60 -13.04
C PRO A 331 -27.05 -31.20 -12.64
N ASN A 332 -27.28 -31.53 -11.37
CA ASN A 332 -28.43 -32.31 -10.89
C ASN A 332 -29.61 -31.41 -10.47
N ASN A 333 -29.82 -30.29 -11.15
CA ASN A 333 -30.87 -29.34 -10.85
C ASN A 333 -32.21 -29.75 -11.49
N LYS A 334 -33.30 -29.63 -10.74
CA LYS A 334 -34.65 -29.84 -11.24
C LYS A 334 -35.41 -28.51 -11.22
N PRO A 335 -36.35 -28.28 -12.19
CA PRO A 335 -37.13 -27.03 -12.23
C PRO A 335 -37.92 -26.75 -10.95
N GLU A 336 -38.37 -27.78 -10.25
CA GLU A 336 -39.14 -27.73 -9.00
C GLU A 336 -38.31 -27.45 -7.74
N ASP A 337 -36.96 -27.58 -7.82
CA ASP A 337 -36.09 -27.30 -6.68
C ASP A 337 -36.13 -25.82 -6.31
N ALA A 338 -35.96 -25.49 -5.05
CA ALA A 338 -35.85 -24.11 -4.58
C ALA A 338 -34.57 -23.44 -5.13
N ALA A 339 -34.63 -22.13 -5.34
CA ALA A 339 -33.43 -21.36 -5.66
C ALA A 339 -32.45 -21.37 -4.48
N THR A 340 -31.16 -21.47 -4.76
CA THR A 340 -30.10 -21.52 -3.74
C THR A 340 -29.34 -20.19 -3.65
N ALA A 341 -28.67 -19.94 -2.52
CA ALA A 341 -27.75 -18.80 -2.38
C ALA A 341 -26.65 -18.89 -3.44
N ILE A 342 -26.33 -17.78 -4.11
CA ILE A 342 -25.42 -17.80 -5.25
C ILE A 342 -24.00 -18.25 -4.86
N ILE A 343 -23.60 -18.12 -3.60
CA ILE A 343 -22.33 -18.66 -3.09
C ILE A 343 -22.18 -20.17 -3.31
N GLN A 344 -23.29 -20.91 -3.51
CA GLN A 344 -23.24 -22.35 -3.75
C GLN A 344 -22.82 -22.70 -5.18
N HIS A 345 -22.90 -21.76 -6.14
CA HIS A 345 -22.49 -22.00 -7.51
C HIS A 345 -20.96 -22.02 -7.64
N GLY A 346 -20.44 -22.97 -8.40
CA GLY A 346 -18.97 -23.20 -8.54
C GLY A 346 -18.24 -21.99 -9.10
N ASP A 347 -18.80 -21.27 -10.09
CA ASP A 347 -18.16 -20.07 -10.66
C ASP A 347 -18.17 -18.89 -9.68
N VAL A 348 -19.22 -18.72 -8.87
CA VAL A 348 -19.24 -17.71 -7.81
C VAL A 348 -18.19 -18.03 -6.75
N LYS A 349 -18.04 -19.30 -6.35
CA LYS A 349 -16.97 -19.74 -5.43
C LYS A 349 -15.58 -19.44 -6.01
N ARG A 350 -15.37 -19.68 -7.31
CA ARG A 350 -14.11 -19.36 -7.99
C ARG A 350 -13.81 -17.86 -7.90
N MET A 351 -14.79 -16.99 -8.20
CA MET A 351 -14.62 -15.54 -8.12
C MET A 351 -14.34 -15.04 -6.70
N LEU A 352 -15.01 -15.61 -5.70
CA LEU A 352 -14.76 -15.28 -4.29
C LEU A 352 -13.40 -15.78 -3.81
N LEU A 353 -12.96 -16.97 -4.24
CA LEU A 353 -11.61 -17.48 -3.94
C LEU A 353 -10.52 -16.63 -4.58
N ALA A 354 -10.71 -16.17 -5.82
CA ALA A 354 -9.78 -15.24 -6.46
C ALA A 354 -9.65 -13.93 -5.67
N GLN A 355 -10.79 -13.32 -5.30
CA GLN A 355 -10.81 -12.10 -4.51
C GLN A 355 -10.10 -12.28 -3.16
N LYS A 356 -10.37 -13.39 -2.47
CA LYS A 356 -9.71 -13.77 -1.21
C LYS A 356 -8.21 -13.93 -1.40
N ALA A 357 -7.80 -14.68 -2.42
CA ALA A 357 -6.40 -14.94 -2.71
C ALA A 357 -5.62 -13.65 -3.05
N TYR A 358 -6.23 -12.73 -3.77
CA TYR A 358 -5.61 -11.46 -4.15
C TYR A 358 -5.51 -10.48 -2.97
N SER A 359 -6.60 -10.27 -2.25
CA SER A 359 -6.64 -9.28 -1.18
C SER A 359 -5.87 -9.72 0.06
N GLU A 360 -6.08 -10.95 0.55
CA GLU A 360 -5.37 -11.45 1.73
C GLU A 360 -3.90 -11.77 1.44
N GLY A 361 -3.58 -12.24 0.22
CA GLY A 361 -2.19 -12.40 -0.22
C GLY A 361 -1.45 -11.07 -0.28
N GLY A 362 -2.09 -10.02 -0.80
CA GLY A 362 -1.54 -8.66 -0.82
C GLY A 362 -1.38 -8.04 0.57
N MET A 363 -2.37 -8.26 1.45
CA MET A 363 -2.30 -7.86 2.86
C MET A 363 -1.09 -8.49 3.55
N SER A 364 -0.97 -9.82 3.48
CA SER A 364 0.14 -10.55 4.11
C SER A 364 1.50 -10.17 3.55
N LEU A 365 1.60 -9.96 2.23
CA LEU A 365 2.81 -9.51 1.57
C LEU A 365 3.26 -8.14 2.11
N CYS A 366 2.35 -7.17 2.23
CA CYS A 366 2.70 -5.84 2.73
C CYS A 366 3.00 -5.82 4.23
N LEU A 367 2.28 -6.60 5.05
CA LEU A 367 2.60 -6.78 6.46
C LEU A 367 3.99 -7.42 6.65
N TYR A 368 4.37 -8.39 5.79
CA TYR A 368 5.72 -8.92 5.78
C TYR A 368 6.76 -7.83 5.46
N GLY A 369 6.47 -6.96 4.48
CA GLY A 369 7.32 -5.81 4.17
C GLY A 369 7.51 -4.85 5.35
N SER A 370 6.43 -4.54 6.08
CA SER A 370 6.48 -3.71 7.29
C SER A 370 7.23 -4.39 8.44
N ASN A 371 7.07 -5.71 8.59
CA ASN A 371 7.82 -6.49 9.57
C ASN A 371 9.34 -6.50 9.27
N LEU A 372 9.74 -6.47 7.99
CA LEU A 372 11.15 -6.29 7.64
C LEU A 372 11.70 -4.94 8.14
N ILE A 373 10.89 -3.86 8.09
CA ILE A 373 11.29 -2.55 8.62
C ILE A 373 11.53 -2.64 10.13
N ASP A 374 10.61 -3.27 10.87
CA ASP A 374 10.78 -3.46 12.32
C ASP A 374 12.01 -4.30 12.65
N ARG A 375 12.23 -5.39 11.92
CA ARG A 375 13.44 -6.24 12.08
C ARG A 375 14.73 -5.48 11.75
N ILE A 376 14.74 -4.60 10.76
CA ILE A 376 15.88 -3.73 10.44
C ILE A 376 16.15 -2.76 11.60
N ASN A 377 15.09 -2.17 12.18
CA ASN A 377 15.20 -1.19 13.25
C ASN A 377 15.66 -1.81 14.58
N THR A 378 15.32 -3.08 14.81
CA THR A 378 15.70 -3.82 16.03
C THR A 378 16.97 -4.66 15.87
N CYS A 379 17.55 -4.76 14.67
CA CYS A 379 18.73 -5.58 14.43
C CYS A 379 20.00 -4.87 14.84
N GLU A 380 20.76 -5.47 15.79
CA GLU A 380 22.06 -4.99 16.24
C GLU A 380 23.21 -5.49 15.36
N ASP A 381 23.08 -6.67 14.75
CA ASP A 381 24.09 -7.22 13.83
C ASP A 381 24.08 -6.46 12.50
N ALA A 382 25.17 -5.74 12.24
CA ALA A 382 25.30 -4.90 11.04
C ALA A 382 25.21 -5.69 9.73
N THR A 383 25.68 -6.96 9.71
CA THR A 383 25.63 -7.82 8.53
C THR A 383 24.19 -8.24 8.24
N LEU A 384 23.49 -8.75 9.25
CA LEU A 384 22.09 -9.13 9.13
C LEU A 384 21.20 -7.93 8.81
N LYS A 385 21.44 -6.77 9.43
CA LYS A 385 20.75 -5.52 9.14
C LYS A 385 20.89 -5.12 7.68
N ASN A 386 22.09 -5.25 7.12
CA ASN A 386 22.32 -4.99 5.69
C ASN A 386 21.57 -6.01 4.82
N GLU A 387 21.60 -7.30 5.15
CA GLU A 387 20.86 -8.33 4.41
C GLU A 387 19.34 -8.06 4.41
N LEU A 388 18.75 -7.73 5.56
CA LEU A 388 17.34 -7.37 5.66
C LEU A 388 16.99 -6.12 4.82
N SER A 389 17.90 -5.13 4.81
CA SER A 389 17.73 -3.92 4.01
C SER A 389 17.78 -4.20 2.50
N GLU A 390 18.68 -5.06 2.05
CA GLU A 390 18.78 -5.52 0.65
C GLU A 390 17.53 -6.32 0.23
N LEU A 391 17.01 -7.17 1.12
CA LEU A 391 15.79 -7.92 0.89
C LEU A 391 14.58 -6.99 0.75
N LEU A 392 14.40 -6.04 1.66
CA LEU A 392 13.33 -5.05 1.60
C LEU A 392 13.42 -4.20 0.33
N ASP A 393 14.62 -3.76 -0.02
CA ASP A 393 14.85 -2.95 -1.21
C ASP A 393 14.51 -3.70 -2.50
N LEU A 394 14.86 -5.00 -2.59
CA LEU A 394 14.46 -5.87 -3.70
C LEU A 394 12.93 -6.05 -3.77
N LEU A 395 12.26 -6.25 -2.63
CA LEU A 395 10.83 -6.51 -2.58
C LEU A 395 9.97 -5.26 -2.78
N THR A 396 10.49 -4.07 -2.55
CA THR A 396 9.71 -2.82 -2.61
C THR A 396 8.88 -2.65 -3.89
N PRO A 397 9.40 -2.90 -5.12
CA PRO A 397 8.59 -2.85 -6.33
C PRO A 397 7.41 -3.84 -6.32
N VAL A 398 7.61 -5.03 -5.76
CA VAL A 398 6.59 -6.09 -5.66
C VAL A 398 5.52 -5.72 -4.63
N LEU A 399 5.95 -5.21 -3.45
CA LEU A 399 5.07 -4.76 -2.36
C LEU A 399 4.07 -3.69 -2.85
N LYS A 400 4.47 -2.88 -3.83
CA LYS A 400 3.60 -1.90 -4.47
C LYS A 400 2.82 -2.47 -5.65
N ALA A 401 3.51 -3.09 -6.62
CA ALA A 401 2.92 -3.37 -7.93
C ALA A 401 1.93 -4.53 -7.88
N TRP A 402 2.23 -5.61 -7.14
CA TRP A 402 1.36 -6.78 -7.13
C TRP A 402 -0.01 -6.49 -6.48
N PRO A 403 -0.10 -5.93 -5.25
CA PRO A 403 -1.39 -5.60 -4.66
C PRO A 403 -2.14 -4.53 -5.46
N SER A 404 -1.43 -3.55 -6.05
CA SER A 404 -2.02 -2.52 -6.90
C SER A 404 -2.60 -3.07 -8.20
N GLU A 405 -2.09 -4.19 -8.71
CA GLU A 405 -2.63 -4.88 -9.89
C GLU A 405 -3.81 -5.78 -9.52
N TYR A 406 -3.67 -6.54 -8.44
CA TYR A 406 -4.64 -7.59 -8.08
C TYR A 406 -5.78 -7.08 -7.18
N GLY A 407 -5.60 -6.00 -6.44
CA GLY A 407 -6.67 -5.34 -5.69
C GLY A 407 -7.83 -4.85 -6.59
N PRO A 408 -7.57 -4.08 -7.66
CA PRO A 408 -8.60 -3.72 -8.64
C PRO A 408 -9.24 -4.94 -9.33
N LYS A 409 -8.48 -6.02 -9.61
CA LYS A 409 -9.04 -7.27 -10.15
C LYS A 409 -9.98 -7.96 -9.17
N ALA A 410 -9.67 -7.92 -7.86
CA ALA A 410 -10.58 -8.39 -6.83
C ALA A 410 -11.89 -7.60 -6.84
N ASN A 411 -11.82 -6.27 -6.94
CA ASN A 411 -13.02 -5.42 -7.00
C ASN A 411 -13.83 -5.61 -8.29
N ASP A 412 -13.18 -5.84 -9.44
CA ASP A 412 -13.85 -6.19 -10.70
C ASP A 412 -14.66 -7.48 -10.57
N LEU A 413 -14.07 -8.52 -9.97
CA LEU A 413 -14.77 -9.76 -9.66
C LEU A 413 -15.90 -9.54 -8.65
N GLY A 414 -15.77 -8.61 -7.70
CA GLY A 414 -16.83 -8.22 -6.80
C GLY A 414 -18.05 -7.65 -7.53
N ILE A 415 -17.84 -6.77 -8.51
CA ILE A 415 -18.91 -6.28 -9.42
C ILE A 415 -19.56 -7.45 -10.14
N GLN A 416 -18.78 -8.38 -10.68
CA GLN A 416 -19.28 -9.53 -11.40
C GLN A 416 -20.13 -10.46 -10.49
N VAL A 417 -19.74 -10.69 -9.23
CA VAL A 417 -20.51 -11.48 -8.26
C VAL A 417 -21.88 -10.86 -8.01
N LEU A 418 -21.96 -9.53 -7.91
CA LEU A 418 -23.23 -8.82 -7.71
C LEU A 418 -24.07 -8.77 -8.99
N GLY A 419 -23.50 -9.04 -10.18
CA GLY A 419 -24.19 -8.96 -11.45
C GLY A 419 -24.71 -7.55 -11.74
N GLY A 420 -25.96 -7.42 -12.23
CA GLY A 420 -26.55 -6.11 -12.52
C GLY A 420 -26.58 -5.14 -11.35
N ALA A 421 -26.73 -5.63 -10.12
CA ALA A 421 -26.65 -4.81 -8.90
C ALA A 421 -25.25 -4.17 -8.74
N GLY A 422 -24.19 -4.92 -9.03
CA GLY A 422 -22.82 -4.42 -8.95
C GLY A 422 -22.48 -3.30 -9.96
N TYR A 423 -23.27 -3.17 -11.01
CA TYR A 423 -23.12 -2.15 -12.04
C TYR A 423 -23.90 -0.86 -11.75
N THR A 424 -24.62 -0.82 -10.63
CA THR A 424 -25.43 0.34 -10.23
C THR A 424 -24.79 1.09 -9.08
N ARG A 425 -25.05 2.40 -8.97
CA ARG A 425 -24.52 3.28 -7.92
C ARG A 425 -25.24 3.15 -6.57
N GLU A 426 -26.28 2.33 -6.49
CA GLU A 426 -26.98 1.95 -5.24
C GLU A 426 -26.17 0.96 -4.41
N TYR A 427 -25.22 0.25 -5.03
CA TYR A 427 -24.29 -0.67 -4.41
C TYR A 427 -22.87 -0.11 -4.47
N GLN A 428 -22.08 -0.35 -3.42
CA GLN A 428 -20.72 0.22 -3.31
C GLN A 428 -19.65 -0.53 -4.12
N ALA A 429 -19.98 -1.65 -4.76
CA ALA A 429 -19.01 -2.48 -5.47
C ALA A 429 -18.26 -1.69 -6.57
N GLU A 430 -18.95 -0.83 -7.31
CA GLU A 430 -18.37 0.00 -8.36
C GLU A 430 -17.44 1.08 -7.80
N GLN A 431 -17.74 1.62 -6.60
CA GLN A 431 -16.90 2.61 -5.94
C GLN A 431 -15.56 1.99 -5.50
N PHE A 432 -15.56 0.79 -4.91
CA PHE A 432 -14.31 0.10 -4.54
C PHE A 432 -13.41 -0.11 -5.76
N TRP A 433 -13.97 -0.48 -6.90
CA TRP A 433 -13.20 -0.61 -8.14
C TRP A 433 -12.63 0.73 -8.61
N ARG A 434 -13.44 1.81 -8.62
CA ARG A 434 -13.02 3.15 -9.03
C ARG A 434 -11.90 3.69 -8.12
N ASP A 435 -12.06 3.53 -6.81
CA ASP A 435 -11.06 3.97 -5.85
C ASP A 435 -9.76 3.19 -6.04
N ASN A 436 -9.83 1.87 -6.13
CA ASN A 436 -8.65 1.02 -6.24
C ASN A 436 -7.91 1.20 -7.58
N ARG A 437 -8.59 1.69 -8.64
CA ARG A 437 -7.98 1.90 -9.96
C ARG A 437 -6.88 2.97 -9.98
N LEU A 438 -6.80 3.83 -8.96
CA LEU A 438 -5.71 4.79 -8.80
C LEU A 438 -4.38 4.09 -8.46
N ASN A 439 -4.41 3.02 -7.67
CA ASN A 439 -3.22 2.40 -7.10
C ASN A 439 -2.18 1.90 -8.13
N PRO A 440 -2.55 1.35 -9.31
CA PRO A 440 -1.57 1.06 -10.36
C PRO A 440 -0.87 2.27 -10.98
N ILE A 441 -1.39 3.49 -10.75
CA ILE A 441 -0.98 4.71 -11.45
C ILE A 441 -0.05 5.58 -10.60
N HIS A 442 -0.39 5.86 -9.34
CA HIS A 442 0.33 6.80 -8.50
C HIS A 442 1.53 6.17 -7.76
N GLU A 443 2.39 7.00 -7.15
CA GLU A 443 3.62 6.62 -6.43
C GLU A 443 4.56 5.71 -7.25
N GLY A 444 4.65 6.02 -8.56
CA GLY A 444 5.30 5.22 -9.57
C GLY A 444 4.36 4.15 -10.12
N THR A 445 4.03 4.26 -11.41
CA THR A 445 3.15 3.28 -12.09
C THR A 445 3.67 1.85 -11.94
N ASN A 446 2.79 0.85 -12.08
CA ASN A 446 3.22 -0.55 -12.06
C ASN A 446 4.31 -0.83 -13.10
N GLY A 447 4.25 -0.19 -14.28
CA GLY A 447 5.31 -0.26 -15.30
C GLY A 447 6.66 0.30 -14.81
N VAL A 448 6.65 1.42 -14.08
CA VAL A 448 7.89 1.98 -13.48
C VAL A 448 8.45 1.03 -12.41
N GLN A 449 7.59 0.37 -11.61
CA GLN A 449 8.04 -0.63 -10.66
C GLN A 449 8.65 -1.86 -11.36
N ALA A 450 8.03 -2.29 -12.46
CA ALA A 450 8.53 -3.40 -13.26
C ALA A 450 9.91 -3.08 -13.88
N LEU A 451 10.10 -1.87 -14.41
CA LEU A 451 11.39 -1.41 -14.92
C LEU A 451 12.43 -1.30 -13.79
N ASP A 452 12.06 -0.78 -12.63
CA ASP A 452 12.94 -0.67 -11.46
C ASP A 452 13.42 -2.05 -10.98
N LEU A 453 12.52 -3.03 -10.92
CA LEU A 453 12.87 -4.42 -10.63
C LEU A 453 13.83 -4.97 -11.69
N SER A 454 13.48 -4.84 -12.99
CA SER A 454 14.15 -5.49 -14.11
C SER A 454 15.55 -4.95 -14.40
N PHE A 455 15.76 -3.64 -14.25
CA PHE A 455 17.02 -3.01 -14.63
C PHE A 455 17.91 -2.61 -13.46
N ARG A 456 17.39 -2.59 -12.24
CA ARG A 456 18.13 -2.13 -11.06
C ARG A 456 18.11 -3.11 -9.91
N LYS A 457 16.96 -3.39 -9.31
CA LYS A 457 16.85 -4.12 -8.04
C LYS A 457 17.42 -5.53 -8.06
N LEU A 458 17.18 -6.27 -9.15
CA LEU A 458 17.68 -7.63 -9.30
C LEU A 458 19.20 -7.72 -9.41
N TRP A 459 19.85 -6.65 -9.89
CA TRP A 459 21.28 -6.68 -10.26
C TRP A 459 22.17 -5.88 -9.29
N GLN A 460 21.61 -5.02 -8.46
CA GLN A 460 22.40 -4.22 -7.52
C GLN A 460 23.13 -5.11 -6.52
N ASN A 461 24.31 -4.64 -6.06
CA ASN A 461 25.18 -5.40 -5.15
C ASN A 461 25.44 -6.84 -5.61
N LYS A 462 25.64 -7.03 -6.93
CA LYS A 462 25.87 -8.35 -7.57
C LYS A 462 24.74 -9.35 -7.32
N GLY A 463 23.51 -8.87 -7.25
CA GLY A 463 22.32 -9.70 -7.02
C GLY A 463 22.22 -10.23 -5.57
N LEU A 464 22.75 -9.51 -4.60
CA LEU A 464 22.70 -9.93 -3.18
C LEU A 464 21.25 -10.12 -2.71
N GLY A 465 20.35 -9.19 -3.02
CA GLY A 465 18.95 -9.27 -2.61
C GLY A 465 18.25 -10.55 -3.08
N ILE A 466 18.45 -10.96 -4.35
CA ILE A 466 17.84 -12.19 -4.88
C ILE A 466 18.45 -13.46 -4.24
N GLN A 467 19.73 -13.43 -3.88
CA GLN A 467 20.37 -14.55 -3.18
C GLN A 467 19.78 -14.70 -1.77
N ILE A 468 19.57 -13.58 -1.06
CA ILE A 468 18.94 -13.56 0.27
C ILE A 468 17.50 -14.08 0.16
N LEU A 469 16.70 -13.56 -0.77
CA LEU A 469 15.31 -14.00 -0.97
C LEU A 469 15.24 -15.50 -1.25
N LYS A 470 16.09 -16.01 -2.14
CA LYS A 470 16.16 -17.46 -2.44
C LYS A 470 16.47 -18.26 -1.19
N ARG A 471 17.41 -17.82 -0.36
CA ARG A 471 17.78 -18.47 0.90
C ARG A 471 16.59 -18.48 1.88
N GLU A 472 15.93 -17.35 2.08
CA GLU A 472 14.76 -17.21 2.97
C GLU A 472 13.63 -18.15 2.52
N ILE A 473 13.26 -18.13 1.24
CA ILE A 473 12.22 -19.03 0.71
C ILE A 473 12.61 -20.50 0.92
N THR A 474 13.84 -20.89 0.55
CA THR A 474 14.29 -22.27 0.67
C THR A 474 14.25 -22.75 2.12
N GLN A 475 14.77 -21.96 3.05
CA GLN A 475 14.76 -22.30 4.47
C GLN A 475 13.36 -22.41 5.06
N ASP A 476 12.44 -21.53 4.66
CA ASP A 476 11.04 -21.62 5.11
C ASP A 476 10.38 -22.89 4.57
N LEU A 477 10.55 -23.20 3.26
CA LEU A 477 9.96 -24.40 2.65
C LEU A 477 10.52 -25.71 3.25
N GLU A 478 11.81 -25.76 3.59
CA GLU A 478 12.44 -26.91 4.24
C GLU A 478 11.93 -27.16 5.67
N ARG A 479 11.47 -26.13 6.36
CA ARG A 479 10.89 -26.23 7.73
C ARG A 479 9.43 -26.67 7.75
N ILE A 480 8.77 -26.71 6.61
CA ILE A 480 7.37 -27.11 6.52
C ILE A 480 7.23 -28.60 6.71
N THR A 481 6.50 -29.00 7.75
CA THR A 481 6.22 -30.41 8.08
C THR A 481 4.75 -30.78 7.91
N THR A 482 3.87 -29.80 7.73
CA THR A 482 2.43 -30.03 7.55
C THR A 482 2.13 -30.53 6.14
N PRO A 483 1.28 -31.57 5.96
CA PRO A 483 1.12 -32.28 4.69
C PRO A 483 0.65 -31.40 3.52
N GLU A 484 -0.38 -30.59 3.73
CA GLU A 484 -0.95 -29.73 2.67
C GLU A 484 0.03 -28.65 2.23
N ALA A 485 0.65 -27.96 3.19
CA ALA A 485 1.62 -26.92 2.87
C ALA A 485 2.89 -27.50 2.21
N ALA A 486 3.35 -28.71 2.62
CA ALA A 486 4.46 -29.39 1.98
C ALA A 486 4.16 -29.76 0.51
N GLN A 487 2.92 -30.17 0.21
CA GLN A 487 2.49 -30.41 -1.17
C GLN A 487 2.51 -29.12 -2.00
N LEU A 488 2.03 -27.99 -1.43
CA LEU A 488 2.06 -26.70 -2.10
C LEU A 488 3.49 -26.20 -2.33
N ALA A 489 4.39 -26.41 -1.36
CA ALA A 489 5.81 -26.10 -1.48
C ALA A 489 6.45 -26.87 -2.66
N GLY A 490 6.16 -28.17 -2.77
CA GLY A 490 6.61 -28.99 -3.90
C GLY A 490 6.15 -28.46 -5.27
N LYS A 491 4.96 -27.86 -5.35
CA LYS A 491 4.45 -27.22 -6.59
C LYS A 491 5.10 -25.87 -6.89
N LEU A 492 5.57 -25.11 -5.89
CA LEU A 492 6.25 -23.83 -6.06
C LEU A 492 7.71 -24.00 -6.56
N MET A 493 8.41 -25.03 -6.10
CA MET A 493 9.84 -25.25 -6.38
C MET A 493 10.22 -25.22 -7.88
N PRO A 494 9.46 -25.84 -8.82
CA PRO A 494 9.76 -25.76 -10.25
C PRO A 494 9.73 -24.33 -10.80
N TYR A 495 8.82 -23.48 -10.32
CA TYR A 495 8.75 -22.08 -10.75
C TYR A 495 9.93 -21.25 -10.23
N MET A 496 10.45 -21.56 -9.05
CA MET A 496 11.70 -20.95 -8.56
C MET A 496 12.90 -21.34 -9.44
N ALA A 497 12.95 -22.59 -9.92
CA ALA A 497 13.98 -23.03 -10.87
C ALA A 497 13.86 -22.28 -12.21
N HIS A 498 12.66 -22.16 -12.76
CA HIS A 498 12.42 -21.39 -13.97
C HIS A 498 12.76 -19.89 -13.81
N LEU A 499 12.44 -19.28 -12.67
CA LEU A 499 12.88 -17.89 -12.40
C LEU A 499 14.40 -17.79 -12.46
N HIS A 500 15.12 -18.74 -11.87
CA HIS A 500 16.58 -18.75 -11.93
C HIS A 500 17.10 -18.82 -13.37
N GLU A 501 16.53 -19.71 -14.21
CA GLU A 501 16.89 -19.85 -15.63
C GLU A 501 16.61 -18.54 -16.40
N VAL A 502 15.45 -17.90 -16.18
CA VAL A 502 15.11 -16.61 -16.76
C VAL A 502 16.12 -15.55 -16.34
N LEU A 503 16.49 -15.45 -15.06
CA LEU A 503 17.46 -14.45 -14.60
C LEU A 503 18.86 -14.69 -15.18
N VAL A 504 19.30 -15.95 -15.32
CA VAL A 504 20.57 -16.28 -15.99
C VAL A 504 20.53 -15.87 -17.46
N HIS A 505 19.42 -16.08 -18.17
CA HIS A 505 19.23 -15.64 -19.55
C HIS A 505 19.28 -14.11 -19.64
N LEU A 506 18.46 -13.40 -18.83
CA LEU A 506 18.41 -11.93 -18.83
C LEU A 506 19.74 -11.26 -18.47
N SER A 507 20.55 -11.89 -17.61
CA SER A 507 21.90 -11.37 -17.28
C SER A 507 22.82 -11.29 -18.50
N LYS A 508 22.60 -12.14 -19.51
CA LYS A 508 23.32 -12.14 -20.78
C LYS A 508 22.70 -11.13 -21.76
N VAL A 509 21.37 -11.14 -21.88
CA VAL A 509 20.61 -10.21 -22.75
C VAL A 509 20.92 -8.75 -22.40
N LEU A 510 21.00 -8.41 -21.12
CA LEU A 510 21.32 -7.05 -20.64
C LEU A 510 22.70 -6.53 -21.07
N GLN A 511 23.58 -7.40 -21.57
CA GLN A 511 24.90 -7.03 -22.09
C GLN A 511 24.92 -6.86 -23.62
N THR A 512 23.78 -6.99 -24.28
CA THR A 512 23.61 -6.93 -25.73
C THR A 512 22.66 -5.80 -26.13
N GLU A 513 22.54 -5.54 -27.43
CA GLU A 513 21.55 -4.59 -27.97
C GLU A 513 20.11 -5.05 -27.74
N GLU A 514 19.87 -6.35 -27.54
CA GLU A 514 18.57 -6.91 -27.21
C GLU A 514 18.04 -6.50 -25.82
N ALA A 515 18.86 -5.87 -24.98
CA ALA A 515 18.44 -5.33 -23.69
C ALA A 515 17.20 -4.42 -23.80
N VAL A 516 17.00 -3.76 -24.94
CA VAL A 516 15.83 -2.92 -25.20
C VAL A 516 14.53 -3.71 -25.12
N THR A 517 14.51 -5.00 -25.49
CA THR A 517 13.31 -5.84 -25.45
C THR A 517 12.77 -6.00 -24.03
N LEU A 518 13.64 -5.95 -23.02
CA LEU A 518 13.23 -6.02 -21.63
C LEU A 518 12.36 -4.82 -21.20
N THR A 519 12.43 -3.67 -21.90
CA THR A 519 11.55 -2.53 -21.60
C THR A 519 10.09 -2.87 -21.91
N GLY A 520 9.80 -3.62 -22.96
CA GLY A 520 8.47 -4.13 -23.30
C GLY A 520 8.05 -5.35 -22.46
N ASN A 521 9.01 -6.12 -21.94
CA ASN A 521 8.78 -7.37 -21.21
C ASN A 521 8.91 -7.25 -19.69
N ALA A 522 9.20 -6.05 -19.15
CA ALA A 522 9.42 -5.85 -17.72
C ALA A 522 8.23 -6.30 -16.85
N GLN A 523 7.00 -6.10 -17.34
CA GLN A 523 5.80 -6.54 -16.62
C GLN A 523 5.71 -8.07 -16.53
N ALA A 524 6.17 -8.80 -17.56
CA ALA A 524 6.24 -10.26 -17.53
C ALA A 524 7.21 -10.74 -16.43
N LEU A 525 8.37 -10.08 -16.29
CA LEU A 525 9.31 -10.39 -15.21
C LEU A 525 8.73 -10.07 -13.83
N MET A 526 8.05 -8.93 -13.68
CA MET A 526 7.33 -8.59 -12.46
C MET A 526 6.29 -9.64 -12.10
N ASN A 527 5.51 -10.12 -13.06
CA ASN A 527 4.48 -11.14 -12.84
C ASN A 527 5.09 -12.46 -12.33
N ILE A 528 6.17 -12.94 -12.96
CA ILE A 528 6.86 -14.17 -12.53
C ILE A 528 7.38 -14.00 -11.11
N PHE A 529 8.14 -12.94 -10.88
CA PHE A 529 8.81 -12.70 -9.61
C PHE A 529 7.78 -12.53 -8.47
N ALA A 530 6.79 -11.67 -8.67
CA ALA A 530 5.77 -11.39 -7.67
C ALA A 530 4.89 -12.61 -7.36
N SER A 531 4.48 -13.39 -8.39
CA SER A 531 3.65 -14.58 -8.17
C SER A 531 4.38 -15.67 -7.37
N ILE A 532 5.70 -15.81 -7.56
CA ILE A 532 6.51 -16.72 -6.74
C ILE A 532 6.58 -16.24 -5.29
N VAL A 533 6.82 -14.95 -5.07
CA VAL A 533 6.88 -14.37 -3.72
C VAL A 533 5.53 -14.52 -3.01
N VAL A 534 4.42 -14.19 -3.68
CA VAL A 534 3.07 -14.32 -3.09
C VAL A 534 2.70 -15.79 -2.88
N GLY A 535 3.10 -16.67 -3.76
CA GLY A 535 2.95 -18.12 -3.57
C GLY A 535 3.65 -18.61 -2.30
N TRP A 536 4.87 -18.14 -2.05
CA TRP A 536 5.58 -18.41 -0.79
C TRP A 536 4.84 -17.83 0.43
N ILE A 537 4.36 -16.60 0.36
CA ILE A 537 3.57 -15.98 1.43
C ILE A 537 2.29 -16.80 1.72
N TRP A 538 1.61 -17.32 0.70
CA TRP A 538 0.45 -18.20 0.88
C TRP A 538 0.81 -19.54 1.51
N ILE A 539 1.94 -20.12 1.16
CA ILE A 539 2.41 -21.38 1.74
C ILE A 539 2.74 -21.20 3.24
N ARG A 540 3.33 -20.09 3.64
CA ARG A 540 3.52 -19.73 5.06
C ARG A 540 2.20 -19.69 5.82
N GLN A 541 1.18 -18.99 5.27
CA GLN A 541 -0.15 -18.92 5.87
C GLN A 541 -0.79 -20.32 5.98
N ALA A 542 -0.72 -21.11 4.91
CA ALA A 542 -1.29 -22.47 4.90
C ALA A 542 -0.62 -23.37 5.94
N SER A 543 0.70 -23.34 6.04
CA SER A 543 1.46 -24.11 7.04
C SER A 543 1.05 -23.75 8.47
N LYS A 544 0.92 -22.45 8.75
CA LYS A 544 0.52 -21.99 10.07
C LYS A 544 -0.94 -22.35 10.40
N ALA A 545 -1.84 -22.17 9.44
CA ALA A 545 -3.25 -22.54 9.59
C ALA A 545 -3.41 -24.06 9.85
N GLU A 546 -2.66 -24.88 9.17
CA GLU A 546 -2.66 -26.35 9.34
C GLU A 546 -2.13 -26.76 10.73
N GLN A 547 -1.06 -26.10 11.21
CA GLN A 547 -0.55 -26.30 12.57
C GLN A 547 -1.61 -25.98 13.63
N LEU A 548 -2.28 -24.83 13.48
CA LEU A 548 -3.31 -24.37 14.42
C LEU A 548 -4.58 -25.26 14.40
N LEU A 549 -4.97 -25.78 13.24
CA LEU A 549 -6.04 -26.78 13.12
C LEU A 549 -5.70 -28.05 13.88
N SER A 550 -4.49 -28.57 13.71
CA SER A 550 -4.02 -29.78 14.38
C SER A 550 -3.98 -29.61 15.90
N ALA A 551 -3.53 -28.45 16.38
CA ALA A 551 -3.52 -28.13 17.81
C ALA A 551 -4.93 -28.04 18.39
N SER A 552 -5.89 -27.41 17.68
CA SER A 552 -7.29 -27.30 18.11
C SER A 552 -7.97 -28.67 18.25
N GLN A 553 -7.70 -29.59 17.32
CA GLN A 553 -8.26 -30.95 17.38
C GLN A 553 -7.70 -31.78 18.55
N SER A 554 -6.45 -31.55 18.92
CA SER A 554 -5.82 -32.22 20.08
C SER A 554 -6.40 -31.74 21.41
N ASN A 555 -6.73 -30.43 21.52
CA ASN A 555 -7.30 -29.85 22.73
C ASN A 555 -8.80 -30.17 22.89
N ALA A 556 -9.57 -30.22 21.81
CA ALA A 556 -11.00 -30.57 21.84
C ALA A 556 -11.28 -31.98 22.39
N SER A 557 -10.28 -32.87 22.36
CA SER A 557 -10.39 -34.22 22.95
C SER A 557 -10.21 -34.25 24.47
N GLN A 558 -9.89 -33.13 25.13
CA GLN A 558 -9.56 -33.07 26.57
C GLN A 558 -10.53 -32.25 27.44
N ASP A 559 -11.40 -31.38 26.88
CA ASP A 559 -12.21 -30.45 27.64
C ASP A 559 -13.75 -30.56 27.39
N ASN A 560 -14.55 -30.42 28.47
CA ASN A 560 -15.98 -30.13 28.42
C ASN A 560 -16.18 -28.65 28.05
N VAL A 561 -16.30 -28.33 26.77
CA VAL A 561 -16.41 -26.95 26.25
C VAL A 561 -17.87 -26.48 26.37
N SER A 562 -18.09 -25.22 26.82
CA SER A 562 -19.40 -24.55 26.78
C SER A 562 -19.88 -24.32 25.33
N GLN A 563 -21.20 -24.23 25.08
CA GLN A 563 -21.76 -24.06 23.72
C GLN A 563 -21.25 -22.80 23.01
N ASP A 564 -21.02 -21.70 23.73
CA ASP A 564 -20.53 -20.45 23.16
C ASP A 564 -19.06 -20.57 22.68
N ASN A 565 -18.22 -21.24 23.47
CA ASN A 565 -16.82 -21.52 23.08
C ASN A 565 -16.76 -22.48 21.89
N ALA A 566 -17.66 -23.47 21.79
CA ALA A 566 -17.73 -24.38 20.66
C ALA A 566 -18.09 -23.68 19.33
N SER A 567 -18.93 -22.65 19.36
CA SER A 567 -19.27 -21.85 18.17
C SER A 567 -18.07 -21.05 17.69
N GLN A 568 -17.38 -20.36 18.59
CA GLN A 568 -16.20 -19.56 18.26
C GLN A 568 -15.03 -20.43 17.75
N ASP A 569 -14.85 -21.62 18.34
CA ASP A 569 -13.86 -22.59 17.88
C ASP A 569 -14.14 -23.10 16.46
N ASN A 570 -15.43 -23.35 16.12
CA ASN A 570 -15.82 -23.73 14.77
C ASN A 570 -15.57 -22.61 13.74
N GLU A 571 -15.87 -21.36 14.08
CA GLU A 571 -15.60 -20.21 13.20
C GLU A 571 -14.10 -20.07 12.94
N LYS A 572 -13.28 -20.22 13.96
CA LYS A 572 -11.81 -20.17 13.88
C LYS A 572 -11.25 -21.32 13.03
N GLN A 573 -11.77 -22.53 13.18
CA GLN A 573 -11.39 -23.66 12.33
C GLN A 573 -11.79 -23.44 10.86
N ASN A 574 -12.99 -22.92 10.60
CA ASN A 574 -13.44 -22.55 9.26
C ASN A 574 -12.55 -21.47 8.63
N PHE A 575 -12.10 -20.50 9.41
CA PHE A 575 -11.14 -19.50 8.97
C PHE A 575 -9.81 -20.15 8.51
N TYR A 576 -9.24 -21.07 9.29
CA TYR A 576 -8.02 -21.78 8.92
C TYR A 576 -8.19 -22.66 7.67
N HIS A 577 -9.31 -23.39 7.55
CA HIS A 577 -9.65 -24.12 6.32
C HIS A 577 -9.72 -23.18 5.11
N GLY A 578 -10.29 -21.99 5.28
CA GLY A 578 -10.35 -20.95 4.27
C GLY A 578 -8.97 -20.47 3.82
N LYS A 579 -7.98 -20.36 4.74
CA LYS A 579 -6.60 -20.00 4.42
C LYS A 579 -5.91 -21.08 3.58
N ILE A 580 -6.04 -22.34 3.98
CA ILE A 580 -5.48 -23.47 3.24
C ILE A 580 -6.08 -23.55 1.82
N GLN A 581 -7.41 -23.38 1.71
CA GLN A 581 -8.09 -23.45 0.42
C GLN A 581 -7.70 -22.29 -0.51
N ALA A 582 -7.51 -21.07 0.04
CA ALA A 582 -7.04 -19.93 -0.73
C ALA A 582 -5.60 -20.11 -1.22
N ALA A 583 -4.72 -20.70 -0.39
CA ALA A 583 -3.37 -21.06 -0.79
C ALA A 583 -3.36 -22.11 -1.93
N LYS A 584 -4.21 -23.14 -1.84
CA LYS A 584 -4.42 -24.12 -2.91
C LYS A 584 -4.88 -23.44 -4.21
N TYR A 585 -5.87 -22.54 -4.10
CA TYR A 585 -6.35 -21.81 -5.26
C TYR A 585 -5.22 -21.00 -5.92
N PHE A 586 -4.44 -20.26 -5.12
CA PHE A 586 -3.35 -19.46 -5.66
C PHE A 586 -2.29 -20.32 -6.39
N ILE A 587 -1.86 -21.40 -5.76
CA ILE A 587 -0.82 -22.28 -6.31
C ILE A 587 -1.32 -23.06 -7.54
N ASP A 588 -2.60 -23.48 -7.58
CA ASP A 588 -3.12 -24.33 -8.65
C ASP A 588 -3.76 -23.54 -9.80
N TRP A 589 -4.25 -22.31 -9.56
CA TRP A 589 -4.94 -21.49 -10.55
C TRP A 589 -4.17 -20.27 -11.02
N GLU A 590 -3.54 -19.54 -10.09
CA GLU A 590 -2.89 -18.25 -10.40
C GLU A 590 -1.42 -18.42 -10.78
N LEU A 591 -0.67 -19.20 -10.00
CA LEU A 591 0.75 -19.42 -10.26
C LEU A 591 1.03 -19.99 -11.66
N PRO A 592 0.25 -20.94 -12.21
CA PRO A 592 0.49 -21.45 -13.56
C PRO A 592 0.37 -20.42 -14.69
N LEU A 593 -0.27 -19.27 -14.46
CA LEU A 593 -0.41 -18.22 -15.47
C LEU A 593 0.94 -17.61 -15.87
N ILE A 594 1.95 -17.67 -14.99
CA ILE A 594 3.30 -17.15 -15.30
C ILE A 594 4.07 -17.97 -16.36
N LYS A 595 3.58 -19.14 -16.77
CA LYS A 595 4.23 -19.93 -17.84
C LYS A 595 4.35 -19.15 -19.14
N ARG A 596 3.28 -18.40 -19.51
CA ARG A 596 3.32 -17.48 -20.64
C ARG A 596 4.44 -16.44 -20.51
N ASP A 597 4.57 -15.86 -19.32
CA ASP A 597 5.53 -14.79 -19.06
C ASP A 597 6.98 -15.34 -19.09
N ILE A 598 7.18 -16.59 -18.65
CA ILE A 598 8.46 -17.31 -18.78
C ILE A 598 8.85 -17.48 -20.25
N GLU A 599 7.91 -17.91 -21.11
CA GLU A 599 8.15 -18.06 -22.56
C GLU A 599 8.51 -16.73 -23.22
N ILE A 600 7.80 -15.63 -22.88
CA ILE A 600 8.06 -14.29 -23.39
C ILE A 600 9.51 -13.87 -23.10
N LEU A 601 9.98 -14.09 -21.88
CA LEU A 601 11.32 -13.67 -21.46
C LEU A 601 12.41 -14.60 -21.98
N THR A 602 12.20 -15.91 -21.98
CA THR A 602 13.19 -16.88 -22.46
C THR A 602 13.46 -16.74 -23.97
N ASN A 603 12.43 -16.34 -24.74
CA ASN A 603 12.53 -16.13 -26.16
C ASN A 603 12.96 -14.70 -26.54
N THR A 604 13.26 -13.84 -25.55
CA THR A 604 13.63 -12.43 -25.77
C THR A 604 12.64 -11.72 -26.73
N ASN A 605 11.33 -11.86 -26.46
CA ASN A 605 10.26 -11.42 -27.36
C ASN A 605 10.33 -9.90 -27.62
N SER A 606 10.41 -9.50 -28.89
CA SER A 606 10.59 -8.11 -29.32
C SER A 606 9.32 -7.44 -29.85
N VAL A 607 8.20 -8.16 -29.95
CA VAL A 607 6.96 -7.67 -30.59
C VAL A 607 6.53 -6.28 -30.11
N CYS A 608 6.61 -6.04 -28.79
CA CYS A 608 6.24 -4.73 -28.22
C CYS A 608 7.22 -3.61 -28.57
N THR A 609 8.51 -3.91 -28.65
CA THR A 609 9.54 -2.92 -28.96
C THR A 609 9.74 -2.69 -30.46
N ASP A 610 9.35 -3.66 -31.29
CA ASP A 610 9.42 -3.55 -32.74
C ASP A 610 8.23 -2.76 -33.33
N MET A 611 7.14 -2.59 -32.55
CA MET A 611 5.94 -1.86 -32.96
C MET A 611 6.25 -0.38 -33.21
N GLN A 612 5.93 0.11 -34.40
CA GLN A 612 6.14 1.52 -34.77
C GLN A 612 4.88 2.34 -34.48
N ALA A 613 5.07 3.63 -34.17
CA ALA A 613 3.95 4.52 -33.84
C ALA A 613 2.92 4.63 -34.98
N GLU A 614 3.39 4.56 -36.22
CA GLU A 614 2.56 4.66 -37.43
C GLU A 614 1.72 3.40 -37.71
N TRP A 615 1.97 2.29 -36.99
CA TRP A 615 1.24 1.02 -37.17
C TRP A 615 0.08 0.86 -36.19
N PHE A 616 -0.08 1.77 -35.20
CA PHE A 616 -1.26 1.86 -34.36
C PHE A 616 -2.39 2.59 -35.10
#